data_d3b8d49c1f5bc54b4c8d93efce8c82ae
#
_entry.id   d3b8d49c1f5bc54b4c8d93efce8c82ae
#
_cell.length_a   1.000
_cell.length_b   1.000
_cell.length_c   1.000
_cell.angle_alpha   90.00
_cell.angle_beta   90.00
_cell.angle_gamma   90.00
#
_symmetry.space_group_name_H-M   'P 1'
#
loop_
_entity.id
_entity.type
_entity.pdbx_description
1 polymer ?
#
loop_
_entity_poly.entity_id
_entity_poly.type
_entity_poly.pdbx_seq_one_letter_code
_entity_poly.pdbx_strand_id
1 'polypeptide(L)' 'MARLILSLDGQVLAEYNMSKERYTVGRLPDNDIRIDNPTVSGHHSLVINILNDSFLEDLNSTNGTYVNG' A
#
# COMPACT_ATOMS: atom_id res chain seq x y z
N MET A 1 14.34 -6.73 6.20
CA MET A 1 13.12 -6.71 5.37
C MET A 1 12.16 -5.66 5.89
N ALA A 2 11.47 -4.99 5.00
CA ALA A 2 10.49 -4.00 5.40
C ALA A 2 9.20 -4.65 5.92
N ARG A 3 8.52 -3.96 6.81
CA ARG A 3 7.20 -4.36 7.30
C ARG A 3 6.24 -3.20 7.06
N LEU A 4 5.08 -3.52 6.49
CA LEU A 4 4.04 -2.52 6.25
C LEU A 4 2.91 -2.73 7.24
N ILE A 5 2.49 -1.66 7.89
CA ILE A 5 1.39 -1.67 8.84
C ILE A 5 0.26 -0.83 8.24
N LEU A 6 -0.89 -1.46 8.05
CA LEU A 6 -2.11 -0.78 7.61
C LEU A 6 -2.90 -0.36 8.84
N SER A 7 -3.19 0.94 8.97
CA SER A 7 -3.96 1.46 10.08
C SER A 7 -5.00 2.48 9.60
N LEU A 8 -6.05 2.63 10.38
CA LEU A 8 -7.09 3.63 10.16
C LEU A 8 -7.41 4.28 11.51
N ASP A 9 -7.27 5.60 11.57
CA ASP A 9 -7.53 6.40 12.77
C ASP A 9 -6.82 5.85 14.01
N GLY A 10 -5.54 5.47 13.83
CA GLY A 10 -4.71 4.94 14.90
C GLY A 10 -4.91 3.46 15.22
N GLN A 11 -5.87 2.81 14.58
CA GLN A 11 -6.13 1.38 14.79
C GLN A 11 -5.44 0.55 13.71
N VAL A 12 -4.63 -0.43 14.13
CA VAL A 12 -3.97 -1.35 13.21
C VAL A 12 -4.99 -2.34 12.66
N LEU A 13 -5.11 -2.39 11.35
CA LEU A 13 -6.00 -3.30 10.64
C LEU A 13 -5.29 -4.55 10.12
N ALA A 14 -4.02 -4.42 9.71
CA ALA A 14 -3.25 -5.53 9.17
C ALA A 14 -1.76 -5.22 9.21
N GLU A 15 -0.94 -6.26 9.20
CA GLU A 15 0.51 -6.19 9.06
C GLU A 15 0.97 -7.09 7.94
N TYR A 16 1.95 -6.62 7.16
CA TYR A 16 2.51 -7.36 6.05
C TYR A 16 4.04 -7.40 6.17
N ASN A 17 4.61 -8.60 6.20
CA ASN A 17 6.05 -8.77 6.06
C ASN A 17 6.37 -8.74 4.57
N MET A 18 7.08 -7.71 4.13
CA MET A 18 7.34 -7.48 2.72
C MET A 18 8.54 -8.29 2.27
N SER A 19 8.30 -9.55 1.88
CA SER A 19 9.34 -10.46 1.38
C SER A 19 9.53 -10.41 -0.12
N LYS A 20 8.59 -9.80 -0.86
CA LYS A 20 8.67 -9.65 -2.32
C LYS A 20 9.19 -8.26 -2.67
N GLU A 21 9.64 -8.13 -3.93
CA GLU A 21 10.08 -6.85 -4.45
C GLU A 21 8.93 -5.86 -4.65
N ARG A 22 7.76 -6.34 -5.07
CA ARG A 22 6.63 -5.47 -5.43
C ARG A 22 5.35 -5.90 -4.72
N TYR A 23 4.63 -4.89 -4.21
CA TYR A 23 3.31 -5.07 -3.58
C TYR A 23 2.34 -4.05 -4.13
N THR A 24 1.24 -4.54 -4.73
CA THR A 24 0.17 -3.67 -5.19
C THR A 24 -0.79 -3.37 -4.05
N VAL A 25 -1.26 -2.14 -3.97
CA VAL A 25 -2.19 -1.66 -2.95
C VAL A 25 -3.43 -1.12 -3.64
N GLY A 26 -4.61 -1.54 -3.22
CA GLY A 26 -5.83 -1.04 -3.80
C GLY A 26 -7.09 -1.69 -3.25
N ARG A 27 -8.23 -1.22 -3.76
CA ARG A 27 -9.54 -1.67 -3.31
C ARG A 27 -9.93 -3.04 -3.87
N LEU A 28 -9.48 -3.38 -5.07
CA LEU A 28 -9.86 -4.63 -5.73
C LEU A 28 -9.14 -5.83 -5.12
N PRO A 29 -9.77 -7.02 -5.14
CA PRO A 29 -9.21 -8.19 -4.46
C PRO A 29 -7.98 -8.79 -5.11
N ASP A 30 -7.61 -8.36 -6.33
CA ASP A 30 -6.38 -8.82 -6.99
C ASP A 30 -5.12 -8.12 -6.50
N ASN A 31 -5.25 -7.12 -5.62
CA ASN A 31 -4.10 -6.45 -5.01
C ASN A 31 -3.47 -7.32 -3.93
N ASP A 32 -2.15 -7.19 -3.77
CA ASP A 32 -1.42 -7.85 -2.67
C ASP A 32 -1.91 -7.33 -1.32
N ILE A 33 -2.15 -6.03 -1.24
CA ILE A 33 -2.67 -5.35 -0.06
C ILE A 33 -4.01 -4.74 -0.44
N ARG A 34 -5.09 -5.38 0.03
CA ARG A 34 -6.43 -4.91 -0.27
C ARG A 34 -6.93 -3.97 0.81
N ILE A 35 -7.39 -2.80 0.42
CA ILE A 35 -8.03 -1.83 1.30
C ILE A 35 -9.45 -1.60 0.80
N ASP A 36 -10.43 -2.21 1.46
CA ASP A 36 -11.83 -2.15 1.08
C ASP A 36 -12.45 -0.85 1.61
N ASN A 37 -12.10 0.25 0.96
CA ASN A 37 -12.58 1.59 1.30
C ASN A 37 -12.90 2.35 0.02
N PRO A 38 -14.07 3.00 -0.08
CA PRO A 38 -14.49 3.69 -1.31
C PRO A 38 -13.55 4.81 -1.75
N THR A 39 -12.74 5.37 -0.85
CA THR A 39 -11.77 6.43 -1.20
C THR A 39 -10.49 5.87 -1.82
N VAL A 40 -10.31 4.56 -1.80
CA VAL A 40 -9.14 3.88 -2.36
C VAL A 40 -9.46 3.42 -3.77
N SER A 41 -8.61 3.78 -4.73
CA SER A 41 -8.78 3.35 -6.12
C SER A 41 -8.56 1.85 -6.26
N GLY A 42 -9.14 1.25 -7.29
CA GLY A 42 -9.05 -0.19 -7.55
C GLY A 42 -7.62 -0.70 -7.55
N HIS A 43 -6.72 0.01 -8.25
CA HIS A 43 -5.27 -0.15 -8.17
C HIS A 43 -4.72 1.22 -7.81
N HIS A 44 -4.33 1.41 -6.55
CA HIS A 44 -4.07 2.74 -5.98
C HIS A 44 -2.59 3.09 -5.96
N SER A 45 -1.77 2.20 -5.45
CA SER A 45 -0.33 2.45 -5.33
C SER A 45 0.47 1.15 -5.39
N LEU A 46 1.77 1.32 -5.51
CA LEU A 46 2.72 0.23 -5.62
C LEU A 46 3.88 0.49 -4.66
N VAL A 47 4.20 -0.49 -3.84
CA VAL A 47 5.38 -0.46 -2.98
C VAL A 47 6.45 -1.33 -3.62
N ILE A 48 7.64 -0.77 -3.80
CA ILE A 48 8.77 -1.46 -4.42
C ILE A 48 9.89 -1.54 -3.40
N ASN A 49 10.36 -2.76 -3.12
CA ASN A 49 11.47 -3.01 -2.21
C ASN A 49 12.69 -3.43 -3.01
N ILE A 50 13.75 -2.62 -2.98
CA ILE A 50 15.00 -2.90 -3.66
C ILE A 50 16.11 -2.85 -2.61
N LEU A 51 16.71 -4.01 -2.32
CA LEU A 51 17.73 -4.15 -1.27
C LEU A 51 17.16 -3.65 0.07
N ASN A 52 17.75 -2.61 0.65
CA ASN A 52 17.30 -2.05 1.92
C ASN A 52 16.42 -0.81 1.76
N ASP A 53 16.06 -0.45 0.52
CA ASP A 53 15.26 0.73 0.21
C ASP A 53 13.84 0.33 -0.19
N SER A 54 12.89 1.17 0.19
CA SER A 54 11.48 1.01 -0.20
C SER A 54 11.01 2.28 -0.89
N PHE A 55 10.26 2.11 -1.98
CA PHE A 55 9.73 3.19 -2.79
C PHE A 55 8.22 3.04 -2.89
N LEU A 56 7.53 4.17 -2.95
CA LEU A 56 6.08 4.22 -3.09
C LEU A 56 5.74 4.96 -4.38
N GLU A 57 4.93 4.35 -5.22
CA GLU A 57 4.46 4.94 -6.48
C GLU A 57 2.95 5.02 -6.48
N ASP A 58 2.39 6.20 -6.78
CA ASP A 58 0.96 6.35 -6.99
C ASP A 58 0.60 5.89 -8.41
N LEU A 59 -0.42 5.06 -8.54
CA LEU A 59 -0.86 4.52 -9.82
C LEU A 59 -2.00 5.35 -10.42
N ASN A 60 -1.84 6.66 -10.44
CA ASN A 60 -2.83 7.61 -10.96
C ASN A 60 -4.17 7.48 -10.21
N SER A 61 -4.10 7.39 -8.89
CA SER A 61 -5.28 7.24 -8.05
C SER A 61 -6.15 8.49 -8.04
N THR A 62 -7.42 8.32 -7.71
CA THR A 62 -8.37 9.44 -7.66
C THR A 62 -8.04 10.43 -6.55
N ASN A 63 -7.68 9.93 -5.36
CA ASN A 63 -7.48 10.78 -4.18
C ASN A 63 -6.01 11.00 -3.81
N GLY A 64 -5.09 10.36 -4.51
CA GLY A 64 -3.65 10.52 -4.30
C GLY A 64 -3.08 9.59 -3.23
N THR A 65 -1.74 9.57 -3.19
CA THR A 65 -0.96 8.84 -2.20
C THR A 65 0.01 9.84 -1.58
N TYR A 66 0.03 9.91 -0.26
CA TYR A 66 0.78 10.94 0.46
C TYR A 66 1.78 10.29 1.41
N VAL A 67 2.94 10.92 1.59
CA VAL A 67 3.96 10.51 2.56
C VAL A 67 4.16 11.66 3.54
N ASN A 68 3.86 11.40 4.82
CA ASN A 68 3.99 12.40 5.90
C ASN A 68 3.22 13.71 5.61
N GLY A 69 2.06 13.56 5.01
CA GLY A 69 1.25 14.70 4.61
C GLY A 69 1.52 15.21 3.24
#